data_59a941bd2fd4fe654685bb0aa5e1b3c1
#
_entry.id   59a941bd2fd4fe654685bb0aa5e1b3c1
#
_cell.length_a   1.000
_cell.length_b   1.000
_cell.length_c   1.000
_cell.angle_alpha   90.00
_cell.angle_beta   90.00
_cell.angle_gamma   90.00
#
_symmetry.space_group_name_H-M   'P 1'
#
loop_
_entity.id
_entity.type
_entity.pdbx_description
1 polymer ?
#
loop_
_entity_poly.entity_id
_entity_poly.type
_entity_poly.pdbx_seq_one_letter_code
_entity_poly.pdbx_strand_id
1 'polypeptide(L)'
;VPGKDPKWILEPIACGINCVLQAKTAIDLLSANTTTPLPRAVIIGSGFLAKIVLRTFSILYPNISVDVIGSSNEEYFSNQGSPLLIDFDGTYDIVVDLKEDDRVFNTDCVNENGLIIMATEKPGGVDTTFGHFLWKAVTMVFPSPRAPTFYDAMVLARDWQMQGYLNIDNFWTKGYNRDTEWQQAFEDANNRTGNYGRGYIEWH
;
A
#
# COMPACT_ATOMS: atom_id res chain seq x y z
N VAL A 1 -17.27 -11.46 -16.60
CA VAL A 1 -17.81 -12.20 -15.45
C VAL A 1 -18.08 -11.20 -14.34
N PRO A 2 -19.34 -11.16 -13.78
CA PRO A 2 -19.61 -10.36 -12.60
C PRO A 2 -18.56 -10.67 -11.52
N GLY A 3 -18.15 -9.71 -10.76
CA GLY A 3 -17.13 -9.88 -9.72
C GLY A 3 -15.68 -9.78 -10.17
N LYS A 4 -15.37 -10.11 -11.43
CA LYS A 4 -14.03 -9.90 -12.02
C LYS A 4 -13.96 -8.67 -12.92
N ASP A 5 -15.05 -7.95 -13.09
CA ASP A 5 -15.06 -6.70 -13.86
C ASP A 5 -14.22 -5.64 -13.13
N PRO A 6 -13.23 -5.02 -13.78
CA PRO A 6 -12.39 -3.98 -13.20
C PRO A 6 -13.14 -2.85 -12.52
N LYS A 7 -14.34 -2.53 -12.95
CA LYS A 7 -15.18 -1.47 -12.35
C LYS A 7 -15.48 -1.71 -10.88
N TRP A 8 -15.62 -2.94 -10.46
CA TRP A 8 -15.98 -3.28 -9.07
C TRP A 8 -14.84 -3.17 -8.08
N ILE A 9 -13.63 -2.97 -8.57
CA ILE A 9 -12.42 -2.88 -7.74
C ILE A 9 -11.74 -1.50 -7.86
N LEU A 10 -12.34 -0.54 -8.56
CA LEU A 10 -11.75 0.78 -8.80
C LEU A 10 -11.46 1.54 -7.51
N GLU A 11 -12.44 1.61 -6.60
CA GLU A 11 -12.28 2.36 -5.35
C GLU A 11 -11.17 1.79 -4.46
N PRO A 12 -11.12 0.48 -4.18
CA PRO A 12 -10.02 -0.07 -3.39
C PRO A 12 -8.63 0.10 -4.04
N ILE A 13 -8.55 0.06 -5.36
CA ILE A 13 -7.30 0.36 -6.08
C ILE A 13 -6.96 1.85 -5.93
N ALA A 14 -7.93 2.73 -6.08
CA ALA A 14 -7.75 4.17 -5.90
C ALA A 14 -7.26 4.52 -4.49
N CYS A 15 -7.68 3.80 -3.45
CA CYS A 15 -7.14 3.96 -2.10
C CYS A 15 -5.62 3.77 -2.06
N GLY A 16 -5.10 2.71 -2.67
CA GLY A 16 -3.66 2.46 -2.74
C GLY A 16 -2.91 3.49 -3.58
N ILE A 17 -3.46 3.89 -4.73
CA ILE A 17 -2.87 4.94 -5.57
C ILE A 17 -2.86 6.28 -4.83
N ASN A 18 -3.94 6.63 -4.14
CA ASN A 18 -4.07 7.88 -3.39
C ASN A 18 -3.06 8.00 -2.25
N CYS A 19 -2.61 6.89 -1.65
CA CYS A 19 -1.54 6.93 -0.66
C CYS A 19 -0.29 7.63 -1.22
N VAL A 20 0.07 7.34 -2.45
CA VAL A 20 1.23 7.92 -3.12
C VAL A 20 0.93 9.32 -3.67
N LEU A 21 -0.25 9.51 -4.29
CA LEU A 21 -0.62 10.82 -4.85
C LEU A 21 -0.76 11.92 -3.80
N GLN A 22 -1.35 11.61 -2.65
CA GLN A 22 -1.49 12.60 -1.58
C GLN A 22 -0.15 13.00 -0.98
N ALA A 23 0.83 12.09 -1.02
CA ALA A 23 2.20 12.34 -0.59
C ALA A 23 3.12 12.87 -1.70
N LYS A 24 2.61 13.06 -2.92
CA LYS A 24 3.40 13.37 -4.12
C LYS A 24 4.38 14.51 -3.94
N THR A 25 3.94 15.64 -3.38
CA THR A 25 4.81 16.81 -3.18
C THR A 25 6.00 16.48 -2.29
N ALA A 26 5.79 15.73 -1.20
CA ALA A 26 6.88 15.34 -0.30
C ALA A 26 7.83 14.34 -0.98
N ILE A 27 7.30 13.38 -1.75
CA ILE A 27 8.10 12.41 -2.50
C ILE A 27 8.94 13.13 -3.57
N ASP A 28 8.34 14.08 -4.30
CA ASP A 28 9.04 14.86 -5.33
C ASP A 28 10.19 15.68 -4.71
N LEU A 29 10.00 16.28 -3.53
CA LEU A 29 11.04 17.02 -2.82
C LEU A 29 12.18 16.10 -2.37
N LEU A 30 11.87 14.92 -1.82
CA LEU A 30 12.88 13.93 -1.46
C LEU A 30 13.67 13.50 -2.69
N SER A 31 12.99 13.20 -3.79
CA SER A 31 13.63 12.76 -5.04
C SER A 31 14.49 13.85 -5.69
N ALA A 32 14.12 15.13 -5.55
CA ALA A 32 14.87 16.25 -6.10
C ALA A 32 16.13 16.59 -5.28
N ASN A 33 16.11 16.34 -3.98
CA ASN A 33 17.19 16.70 -3.06
C ASN A 33 18.30 15.65 -2.96
N THR A 34 18.05 14.44 -3.46
CA THR A 34 19.02 13.35 -3.41
C THR A 34 19.96 13.41 -4.61
N THR A 35 21.22 13.68 -4.33
CA THR A 35 22.27 13.60 -5.34
C THR A 35 22.78 12.17 -5.54
N THR A 36 22.80 11.36 -4.54
CA THR A 36 23.06 9.91 -4.45
C THR A 36 23.23 9.50 -2.98
N PRO A 37 22.73 8.39 -2.46
CA PRO A 37 21.95 7.36 -3.16
C PRO A 37 20.49 7.78 -3.44
N LEU A 38 19.81 7.04 -4.34
CA LEU A 38 18.39 7.23 -4.61
C LEU A 38 17.55 6.96 -3.34
N PRO A 39 16.39 7.62 -3.17
CA PRO A 39 15.53 7.40 -2.02
C PRO A 39 15.13 5.92 -1.88
N ARG A 40 15.10 5.44 -0.65
CA ARG A 40 14.58 4.11 -0.29
C ARG A 40 13.22 4.25 0.37
N ALA A 41 12.27 3.43 -0.05
CA ALA A 41 10.96 3.33 0.55
C ALA A 41 10.74 1.94 1.19
N VAL A 42 9.92 1.88 2.23
CA VAL A 42 9.42 0.62 2.77
C VAL A 42 7.90 0.67 2.89
N ILE A 43 7.25 -0.44 2.53
CA ILE A 43 5.82 -0.66 2.71
C ILE A 43 5.65 -1.70 3.84
N ILE A 44 4.93 -1.34 4.89
CA ILE A 44 4.62 -2.23 6.00
C ILE A 44 3.23 -2.81 5.78
N GLY A 45 3.19 -4.11 5.56
CA GLY A 45 2.03 -4.88 5.14
C GLY A 45 2.25 -5.50 3.76
N SER A 46 1.74 -6.71 3.54
CA SER A 46 1.90 -7.48 2.30
C SER A 46 0.55 -7.94 1.71
N GLY A 47 -0.52 -7.22 2.04
CA GLY A 47 -1.87 -7.47 1.54
C GLY A 47 -2.17 -6.79 0.20
N PHE A 48 -3.45 -6.71 -0.13
CA PHE A 48 -3.96 -6.10 -1.36
C PHE A 48 -3.47 -4.65 -1.57
N LEU A 49 -3.61 -3.79 -0.54
CA LEU A 49 -3.18 -2.40 -0.66
C LEU A 49 -1.67 -2.27 -0.92
N ALA A 50 -0.86 -3.11 -0.27
CA ALA A 50 0.59 -3.10 -0.48
C ALA A 50 0.98 -3.41 -1.93
N LYS A 51 0.28 -4.35 -2.59
CA LYS A 51 0.49 -4.65 -4.01
C LYS A 51 0.22 -3.41 -4.88
N ILE A 52 -0.85 -2.66 -4.57
CA ILE A 52 -1.21 -1.44 -5.32
C ILE A 52 -0.21 -0.33 -5.05
N VAL A 53 0.16 -0.09 -3.80
CA VAL A 53 1.14 0.93 -3.43
C VAL A 53 2.50 0.65 -4.09
N LEU A 54 3.00 -0.60 -4.01
CA LEU A 54 4.23 -1.00 -4.69
C LEU A 54 4.16 -0.73 -6.19
N ARG A 55 3.05 -1.14 -6.83
CA ARG A 55 2.88 -0.91 -8.26
C ARG A 55 2.80 0.58 -8.61
N THR A 56 2.17 1.38 -7.75
CA THR A 56 2.11 2.84 -7.91
C THR A 56 3.50 3.47 -7.86
N PHE A 57 4.34 3.07 -6.90
CA PHE A 57 5.75 3.50 -6.87
C PHE A 57 6.47 3.09 -8.14
N SER A 58 6.34 1.84 -8.56
CA SER A 58 7.01 1.34 -9.78
C SER A 58 6.63 2.11 -11.05
N ILE A 59 5.40 2.64 -11.13
CA ILE A 59 4.94 3.41 -12.30
C ILE A 59 5.35 4.87 -12.19
N LEU A 60 5.13 5.52 -11.04
CA LEU A 60 5.31 6.96 -10.88
C LEU A 60 6.75 7.31 -10.48
N TYR A 61 7.45 6.43 -9.78
CA TYR A 61 8.78 6.65 -9.21
C TYR A 61 9.70 5.44 -9.42
N PRO A 62 9.99 5.06 -10.67
CA PRO A 62 10.73 3.83 -10.99
C PRO A 62 12.17 3.82 -10.44
N ASN A 63 12.67 4.96 -10.02
CA ASN A 63 14.01 5.10 -9.44
C ASN A 63 14.04 4.96 -7.91
N ILE A 64 12.89 4.87 -7.24
CA ILE A 64 12.82 4.62 -5.79
C ILE A 64 12.87 3.10 -5.56
N SER A 65 13.84 2.65 -4.77
CA SER A 65 13.87 1.27 -4.29
C SER A 65 12.81 1.07 -3.22
N VAL A 66 11.98 0.03 -3.35
CA VAL A 66 10.87 -0.24 -2.43
C VAL A 66 11.02 -1.62 -1.83
N ASP A 67 11.22 -1.68 -0.51
CA ASP A 67 11.17 -2.89 0.28
C ASP A 67 9.75 -3.13 0.82
N VAL A 68 9.41 -4.38 1.13
CA VAL A 68 8.08 -4.73 1.67
C VAL A 68 8.26 -5.61 2.90
N ILE A 69 7.70 -5.17 4.03
CA ILE A 69 7.67 -5.95 5.28
C ILE A 69 6.32 -6.66 5.40
N GLY A 70 6.35 -7.98 5.52
CA GLY A 70 5.13 -8.75 5.66
C GLY A 70 5.33 -10.26 5.63
N SER A 71 4.23 -11.01 5.66
CA SER A 71 4.27 -12.48 5.74
C SER A 71 3.29 -13.17 4.77
N SER A 72 2.69 -12.43 3.85
CA SER A 72 1.74 -12.98 2.88
C SER A 72 2.06 -12.53 1.46
N ASN A 73 1.59 -13.29 0.45
CA ASN A 73 1.80 -12.97 -0.97
C ASN A 73 3.29 -12.89 -1.40
N GLU A 74 4.16 -13.66 -0.78
CA GLU A 74 5.61 -13.65 -1.03
C GLU A 74 5.96 -13.81 -2.51
N GLU A 75 5.31 -14.75 -3.21
CA GLU A 75 5.52 -14.97 -4.64
C GLU A 75 5.25 -13.71 -5.47
N TYR A 76 4.16 -12.99 -5.16
CA TYR A 76 3.84 -11.75 -5.86
C TYR A 76 4.96 -10.72 -5.71
N PHE A 77 5.40 -10.46 -4.47
CA PHE A 77 6.40 -9.43 -4.20
C PHE A 77 7.78 -9.81 -4.75
N SER A 78 8.17 -11.07 -4.63
CA SER A 78 9.42 -11.58 -5.23
C SER A 78 9.44 -11.41 -6.75
N ASN A 79 8.32 -11.71 -7.42
CA ASN A 79 8.17 -11.52 -8.87
C ASN A 79 8.18 -10.04 -9.30
N GLN A 80 7.93 -9.10 -8.39
CA GLN A 80 8.07 -7.65 -8.62
C GLN A 80 9.47 -7.12 -8.26
N GLY A 81 10.40 -7.97 -7.84
CA GLY A 81 11.74 -7.57 -7.41
C GLY A 81 11.82 -6.96 -6.01
N SER A 82 10.77 -7.11 -5.20
CA SER A 82 10.67 -6.64 -3.81
C SER A 82 10.38 -7.82 -2.88
N PRO A 83 11.36 -8.70 -2.61
CA PRO A 83 11.15 -9.85 -1.72
C PRO A 83 10.73 -9.36 -0.33
N LEU A 84 9.90 -10.17 0.36
CA LEU A 84 9.41 -9.80 1.68
C LEU A 84 10.53 -9.82 2.72
N LEU A 85 10.56 -8.76 3.51
CA LEU A 85 11.38 -8.66 4.71
C LEU A 85 10.54 -9.01 5.95
N ILE A 86 11.21 -9.50 6.99
CA ILE A 86 10.59 -9.77 8.31
C ILE A 86 10.62 -8.51 9.16
N ASP A 87 11.66 -7.69 9.02
CA ASP A 87 11.90 -6.49 9.79
C ASP A 87 12.57 -5.41 8.94
N PHE A 88 12.74 -4.21 9.50
CA PHE A 88 13.45 -3.12 8.83
C PHE A 88 14.90 -3.49 8.55
N ASP A 89 15.34 -3.22 7.32
CA ASP A 89 16.74 -3.32 6.91
C ASP A 89 17.36 -1.91 6.87
N GLY A 90 17.66 -1.39 8.06
CA GLY A 90 18.15 -0.03 8.24
C GLY A 90 17.06 1.03 8.24
N THR A 91 17.38 2.21 7.72
CA THR A 91 16.51 3.38 7.67
C THR A 91 16.03 3.68 6.26
N TYR A 92 14.88 4.35 6.15
CA TYR A 92 14.20 4.66 4.89
C TYR A 92 13.86 6.14 4.79
N ASP A 93 13.85 6.65 3.58
CA ASP A 93 13.40 8.01 3.29
C ASP A 93 11.88 8.11 3.27
N ILE A 94 11.21 7.00 2.92
CA ILE A 94 9.75 6.91 2.84
C ILE A 94 9.29 5.63 3.55
N VAL A 95 8.39 5.78 4.53
CA VAL A 95 7.75 4.67 5.24
C VAL A 95 6.25 4.72 4.96
N VAL A 96 5.68 3.65 4.41
CA VAL A 96 4.23 3.52 4.17
C VAL A 96 3.67 2.46 5.12
N ASP A 97 2.89 2.90 6.11
CA ASP A 97 2.25 1.98 7.05
C ASP A 97 0.82 1.64 6.60
N LEU A 98 0.61 0.37 6.28
CA LEU A 98 -0.68 -0.22 5.91
C LEU A 98 -1.18 -1.23 6.95
N LYS A 99 -0.53 -1.34 8.12
CA LYS A 99 -0.79 -2.40 9.09
C LYS A 99 -0.91 -1.93 10.54
N GLU A 100 -0.85 -0.63 10.79
CA GLU A 100 -0.83 -0.08 12.17
C GLU A 100 0.37 -0.60 12.99
N ASP A 101 1.56 -0.56 12.40
CA ASP A 101 2.75 -1.11 13.03
C ASP A 101 3.38 -0.10 13.99
N ASP A 102 3.35 -0.40 15.29
CA ASP A 102 3.93 0.46 16.33
C ASP A 102 5.43 0.72 16.15
N ARG A 103 6.11 -0.16 15.43
CA ARG A 103 7.54 0.02 15.14
C ARG A 103 7.83 1.29 14.35
N VAL A 104 6.88 1.77 13.54
CA VAL A 104 7.01 3.05 12.80
C VAL A 104 7.29 4.21 13.76
N PHE A 105 6.72 4.16 14.96
CA PHE A 105 6.84 5.23 15.97
C PHE A 105 7.88 4.96 17.04
N ASN A 106 8.26 3.69 17.23
CA ASN A 106 9.11 3.25 18.33
C ASN A 106 10.53 2.87 17.88
N THR A 107 10.76 2.75 16.58
CA THR A 107 12.06 2.44 16.01
C THR A 107 12.60 3.59 15.17
N ASP A 108 13.90 3.63 15.05
CA ASP A 108 14.58 4.62 14.22
C ASP A 108 14.59 4.18 12.74
N CYS A 109 13.39 3.97 12.15
CA CYS A 109 13.25 3.44 10.80
C CYS A 109 13.18 4.52 9.71
N VAL A 110 12.98 5.78 10.08
CA VAL A 110 12.86 6.90 9.12
C VAL A 110 14.08 7.82 9.18
N ASN A 111 14.60 8.20 8.03
CA ASN A 111 15.71 9.14 7.89
C ASN A 111 15.32 10.58 8.29
N GLU A 112 16.34 11.43 8.52
CA GLU A 112 16.14 12.87 8.63
C GLU A 112 15.49 13.43 7.35
N ASN A 113 14.54 14.34 7.51
CA ASN A 113 13.68 14.88 6.45
C ASN A 113 12.81 13.83 5.74
N GLY A 114 12.67 12.64 6.32
CA GLY A 114 11.91 11.55 5.74
C GLY A 114 10.40 11.76 5.76
N LEU A 115 9.69 10.85 5.14
CA LEU A 115 8.24 10.85 4.95
C LEU A 115 7.61 9.60 5.55
N ILE A 116 6.57 9.78 6.36
CA ILE A 116 5.70 8.68 6.82
C ILE A 116 4.31 8.87 6.21
N ILE A 117 3.82 7.84 5.54
CA ILE A 117 2.47 7.75 4.97
C ILE A 117 1.68 6.76 5.82
N MET A 118 0.74 7.26 6.62
CA MET A 118 -0.12 6.47 7.50
C MET A 118 -1.46 6.19 6.82
N ALA A 119 -1.62 5.03 6.22
CA ALA A 119 -2.82 4.65 5.48
C ALA A 119 -3.71 3.65 6.24
N THR A 120 -3.65 3.68 7.56
CA THR A 120 -4.45 2.86 8.46
C THR A 120 -5.14 3.70 9.52
N GLU A 121 -6.25 3.21 10.05
CA GLU A 121 -6.91 3.75 11.23
C GLU A 121 -6.45 2.96 12.45
N LYS A 122 -5.79 3.62 13.42
CA LYS A 122 -5.41 2.98 14.67
C LYS A 122 -6.38 3.41 15.79
N PRO A 123 -7.30 2.56 16.19
CA PRO A 123 -8.15 2.86 17.35
C PRO A 123 -7.31 2.87 18.62
N GLY A 124 -7.45 3.91 19.44
CA GLY A 124 -6.80 4.01 20.74
C GLY A 124 -5.53 4.86 20.79
N GLY A 125 -5.13 5.46 19.68
CA GLY A 125 -3.99 6.37 19.64
C GLY A 125 -2.64 5.66 19.57
N VAL A 126 -1.59 6.46 19.40
CA VAL A 126 -0.21 6.02 19.35
C VAL A 126 0.53 6.68 20.51
N ASP A 127 1.17 5.88 21.35
CA ASP A 127 2.11 6.37 22.34
C ASP A 127 3.45 6.64 21.65
N THR A 128 3.69 7.90 21.34
CA THR A 128 4.92 8.31 20.65
C THR A 128 5.49 9.60 21.22
N THR A 129 6.78 9.68 21.24
CA THR A 129 7.52 10.92 21.52
C THR A 129 7.64 11.76 20.23
N PHE A 130 6.68 12.64 19.96
CA PHE A 130 6.74 13.53 18.79
C PHE A 130 8.05 14.35 18.69
N GLY A 131 8.75 14.56 19.79
CA GLY A 131 10.06 15.20 19.78
C GLY A 131 11.06 14.53 18.85
N HIS A 132 11.03 13.22 18.74
CA HIS A 132 11.91 12.46 17.86
C HIS A 132 11.67 12.82 16.37
N PHE A 133 10.41 12.89 15.95
CA PHE A 133 10.04 13.30 14.58
C PHE A 133 10.31 14.77 14.30
N LEU A 134 10.13 15.65 15.31
CA LEU A 134 10.47 17.07 15.20
C LEU A 134 11.96 17.26 14.91
N TRP A 135 12.83 16.59 15.66
CA TRP A 135 14.29 16.72 15.47
C TRP A 135 14.77 16.17 14.13
N LYS A 136 14.08 15.16 13.60
CA LYS A 136 14.35 14.61 12.27
C LYS A 136 13.66 15.35 11.13
N ALA A 137 12.84 16.36 11.42
CA ALA A 137 12.04 17.09 10.43
C ALA A 137 11.17 16.14 9.55
N VAL A 138 10.58 15.11 10.15
CA VAL A 138 9.76 14.12 9.45
C VAL A 138 8.44 14.73 8.98
N THR A 139 8.09 14.50 7.72
CA THR A 139 6.76 14.81 7.18
C THR A 139 5.83 13.63 7.39
N MET A 140 4.61 13.87 7.87
CA MET A 140 3.58 12.83 8.00
C MET A 140 2.38 13.15 7.10
N VAL A 141 1.92 12.14 6.35
CA VAL A 141 0.75 12.24 5.47
C VAL A 141 -0.26 11.16 5.86
N PHE A 142 -1.52 11.56 5.98
CA PHE A 142 -2.65 10.68 6.27
C PHE A 142 -3.57 10.61 5.05
N PRO A 143 -3.40 9.63 4.15
CA PRO A 143 -4.19 9.52 2.95
C PRO A 143 -5.68 9.29 3.28
N SER A 144 -6.54 10.06 2.61
CA SER A 144 -7.97 9.96 2.82
C SER A 144 -8.72 9.88 1.48
N PRO A 145 -9.75 9.02 1.37
CA PRO A 145 -10.61 9.00 0.18
C PRO A 145 -11.45 10.28 0.02
N ARG A 146 -11.38 11.20 1.01
CA ARG A 146 -12.00 12.53 0.93
C ARG A 146 -11.06 13.60 0.37
N ALA A 147 -9.80 13.28 0.15
CA ALA A 147 -8.84 14.22 -0.42
C ALA A 147 -9.15 14.50 -1.90
N PRO A 148 -8.90 15.71 -2.41
CA PRO A 148 -9.09 16.03 -3.83
C PRO A 148 -8.34 15.08 -4.78
N THR A 149 -7.15 14.61 -4.39
CA THR A 149 -6.33 13.65 -5.14
C THR A 149 -7.01 12.29 -5.34
N PHE A 150 -8.06 11.98 -4.56
CA PHE A 150 -8.75 10.70 -4.71
C PHE A 150 -9.49 10.57 -6.04
N TYR A 151 -10.01 11.68 -6.58
CA TYR A 151 -10.61 11.67 -7.92
C TYR A 151 -9.58 11.28 -8.99
N ASP A 152 -8.38 11.87 -8.92
CA ASP A 152 -7.29 11.55 -9.84
C ASP A 152 -6.86 10.08 -9.68
N ALA A 153 -6.82 9.58 -8.44
CA ALA A 153 -6.55 8.18 -8.15
C ALA A 153 -7.59 7.24 -8.77
N MET A 154 -8.88 7.61 -8.77
CA MET A 154 -9.94 6.84 -9.44
C MET A 154 -9.76 6.81 -10.96
N VAL A 155 -9.38 7.94 -11.57
CA VAL A 155 -9.08 8.02 -12.99
C VAL A 155 -7.88 7.13 -13.33
N LEU A 156 -6.79 7.22 -12.57
CA LEU A 156 -5.61 6.37 -12.78
C LEU A 156 -5.93 4.89 -12.56
N ALA A 157 -6.73 4.54 -11.54
CA ALA A 157 -7.15 3.17 -11.29
C ALA A 157 -7.87 2.56 -12.50
N ARG A 158 -8.75 3.32 -13.14
CA ARG A 158 -9.42 2.91 -14.38
C ARG A 158 -8.42 2.78 -15.53
N ASP A 159 -7.65 3.82 -15.78
CA ASP A 159 -6.79 3.90 -16.96
C ASP A 159 -5.66 2.86 -16.91
N TRP A 160 -5.06 2.64 -15.76
CA TRP A 160 -4.02 1.63 -15.59
C TRP A 160 -4.53 0.20 -15.74
N GLN A 161 -5.78 -0.07 -15.33
CA GLN A 161 -6.40 -1.36 -15.59
C GLN A 161 -6.71 -1.54 -17.09
N MET A 162 -7.23 -0.52 -17.73
CA MET A 162 -7.51 -0.56 -19.18
C MET A 162 -6.24 -0.71 -20.02
N GLN A 163 -5.12 -0.12 -19.58
CA GLN A 163 -3.83 -0.17 -20.28
C GLN A 163 -2.99 -1.40 -19.91
N GLY A 164 -3.45 -2.23 -18.95
CA GLY A 164 -2.73 -3.42 -18.49
C GLY A 164 -1.57 -3.14 -17.52
N TYR A 165 -1.38 -1.90 -17.06
CA TYR A 165 -0.38 -1.58 -16.04
C TYR A 165 -0.71 -2.19 -14.67
N LEU A 166 -2.00 -2.38 -14.39
CA LEU A 166 -2.51 -3.12 -13.24
C LEU A 166 -3.29 -4.33 -13.74
N ASN A 167 -2.70 -5.51 -13.61
CA ASN A 167 -3.42 -6.76 -13.85
C ASN A 167 -4.18 -7.14 -12.58
N ILE A 168 -5.49 -6.93 -12.60
CA ILE A 168 -6.37 -7.20 -11.46
C ILE A 168 -6.61 -8.69 -11.21
N ASP A 169 -6.34 -9.57 -12.17
CA ASP A 169 -6.56 -11.01 -11.98
C ASP A 169 -5.70 -11.55 -10.83
N ASN A 170 -4.55 -10.95 -10.59
CA ASN A 170 -3.66 -11.30 -9.48
C ASN A 170 -4.19 -10.88 -8.10
N PHE A 171 -5.28 -10.11 -8.04
CA PHE A 171 -5.87 -9.63 -6.80
C PHE A 171 -7.08 -10.45 -6.37
N TRP A 172 -7.68 -11.19 -7.28
CA TRP A 172 -8.77 -12.11 -6.99
C TRP A 172 -8.23 -13.44 -6.53
N THR A 173 -8.60 -13.85 -5.31
CA THR A 173 -8.15 -15.12 -4.74
C THR A 173 -9.13 -16.24 -5.02
N LYS A 174 -10.43 -16.03 -4.77
CA LYS A 174 -11.43 -17.06 -4.84
C LYS A 174 -12.81 -16.50 -5.22
N GLY A 175 -13.51 -17.23 -6.09
CA GLY A 175 -14.95 -17.09 -6.29
C GLY A 175 -15.73 -17.96 -5.32
N TYR A 176 -16.84 -17.45 -4.82
CA TYR A 176 -17.74 -18.15 -3.90
C TYR A 176 -19.14 -18.24 -4.52
N ASN A 177 -19.74 -19.41 -4.47
CA ASN A 177 -21.13 -19.57 -4.87
C ASN A 177 -22.05 -18.85 -3.86
N ARG A 178 -22.92 -17.95 -4.36
CA ARG A 178 -23.83 -17.15 -3.52
C ARG A 178 -24.68 -18.02 -2.61
N ASP A 179 -25.22 -19.11 -3.13
CA ASP A 179 -26.27 -19.88 -2.45
C ASP A 179 -25.71 -20.86 -1.41
N THR A 180 -24.43 -21.28 -1.58
CA THR A 180 -23.80 -22.32 -0.76
C THR A 180 -22.57 -21.89 0.00
N GLU A 181 -21.87 -20.82 -0.43
CA GLU A 181 -20.55 -20.42 0.13
C GLU A 181 -20.51 -18.97 0.64
N TRP A 182 -21.64 -18.27 0.71
CA TRP A 182 -21.63 -16.85 1.12
C TRP A 182 -21.06 -16.64 2.52
N GLN A 183 -21.38 -17.52 3.49
CA GLN A 183 -20.83 -17.44 4.84
C GLN A 183 -19.31 -17.59 4.84
N GLN A 184 -18.81 -18.59 4.11
CA GLN A 184 -17.38 -18.80 3.96
C GLN A 184 -16.67 -17.60 3.30
N ALA A 185 -17.34 -16.92 2.35
CA ALA A 185 -16.81 -15.70 1.75
C ALA A 185 -16.54 -14.60 2.78
N PHE A 186 -17.45 -14.41 3.73
CA PHE A 186 -17.27 -13.44 4.81
C PHE A 186 -16.21 -13.86 5.84
N GLU A 187 -16.18 -15.15 6.18
CA GLU A 187 -15.16 -15.71 7.09
C GLU A 187 -13.75 -15.54 6.51
N ASP A 188 -13.53 -15.92 5.26
CA ASP A 188 -12.25 -15.79 4.59
C ASP A 188 -11.84 -14.30 4.44
N ALA A 189 -12.79 -13.42 4.14
CA ALA A 189 -12.55 -11.98 4.07
C ALA A 189 -12.19 -11.35 5.42
N ASN A 190 -12.75 -11.88 6.52
CA ASN A 190 -12.42 -11.43 7.86
C ASN A 190 -11.06 -11.94 8.33
N ASN A 191 -10.78 -13.23 8.09
CA ASN A 191 -9.57 -13.88 8.57
C ASN A 191 -8.33 -13.55 7.73
N ARG A 192 -8.49 -13.33 6.43
CA ARG A 192 -7.44 -12.94 5.47
C ARG A 192 -6.16 -13.77 5.58
N THR A 193 -6.30 -15.08 5.73
CA THR A 193 -5.18 -16.00 5.93
C THR A 193 -4.43 -16.28 4.62
N GLY A 194 -3.14 -16.54 4.72
CA GLY A 194 -2.29 -16.93 3.58
C GLY A 194 -2.22 -15.83 2.51
N ASN A 195 -2.42 -16.20 1.26
CA ASN A 195 -2.34 -15.29 0.10
C ASN A 195 -3.69 -14.65 -0.27
N TYR A 196 -4.61 -14.55 0.69
CA TYR A 196 -5.92 -13.94 0.42
C TYR A 196 -5.77 -12.47 0.00
N GLY A 197 -6.18 -12.17 -1.21
CA GLY A 197 -6.29 -10.82 -1.73
C GLY A 197 -7.71 -10.30 -1.58
N ARG A 198 -8.60 -10.74 -2.47
CA ARG A 198 -10.04 -10.48 -2.44
C ARG A 198 -10.83 -11.66 -2.96
N GLY A 199 -11.97 -11.92 -2.32
CA GLY A 199 -12.99 -12.84 -2.82
C GLY A 199 -14.09 -12.11 -3.59
N TYR A 200 -14.83 -12.83 -4.40
CA TYR A 200 -16.03 -12.34 -5.07
C TYR A 200 -17.14 -13.39 -4.99
N ILE A 201 -18.38 -12.94 -4.93
CA ILE A 201 -19.56 -13.81 -4.89
C ILE A 201 -20.12 -13.94 -6.31
N GLU A 202 -20.26 -15.18 -6.79
CA GLU A 202 -20.82 -15.50 -8.09
C GLU A 202 -22.36 -15.52 -7.99
N TRP A 203 -23.00 -14.76 -8.86
CA TRP A 203 -24.45 -14.72 -9.04
C TRP A 203 -24.82 -15.52 -10.30
N HIS A 204 -25.57 -16.57 -10.14
CA HIS A 204 -26.07 -17.42 -11.22
C HIS A 204 -27.57 -17.19 -11.42
#